data_0d5ecfab7ed1a55afcf4eaf9618a5c11
#
_entry.id   0d5ecfab7ed1a55afcf4eaf9618a5c11
#
_cell.length_a   1.000
_cell.length_b   1.000
_cell.length_c   1.000
_cell.angle_alpha   90.00
_cell.angle_beta   90.00
_cell.angle_gamma   90.00
#
_symmetry.space_group_name_H-M   'P 1'
#
loop_
_entity.id
_entity.type
_entity.pdbx_description
1 polymer ?
#
loop_
_entity_poly.entity_id
_entity_poly.type
_entity_poly.pdbx_seq_one_letter_code
_entity_poly.pdbx_strand_id
1 'polypeptide(L)'
;MNAVAIFIGGGFGSLCRFGLGKLTSSYFVSSFAFATLFSNVVSTLILALFIYGFQDKMGLNDVWKLFLVTGFCGGFSTFSTFSLETFEMLKNGQTTIAIVNVILNIFACLFLLFTIYKISQSN
;
A
#
# COMPACT_ATOMS: atom_id res chain seq x y z
N MET A 1 -4.01 22.55 10.68
CA MET A 1 -3.83 21.21 11.31
C MET A 1 -3.94 20.06 10.29
N ASN A 2 -4.90 20.06 9.38
CA ASN A 2 -5.10 18.99 8.41
C ASN A 2 -3.90 18.75 7.48
N ALA A 3 -3.34 19.81 6.88
CA ALA A 3 -2.16 19.70 6.01
C ALA A 3 -0.91 19.16 6.76
N VAL A 4 -0.73 19.54 8.02
CA VAL A 4 0.36 19.05 8.87
C VAL A 4 0.20 17.56 9.16
N ALA A 5 -1.01 17.10 9.44
CA ALA A 5 -1.31 15.70 9.67
C ALA A 5 -0.99 14.86 8.42
N ILE A 6 -1.40 15.32 7.23
CA ILE A 6 -1.10 14.67 5.95
C ILE A 6 0.41 14.64 5.70
N PHE A 7 1.11 15.76 5.93
CA PHE A 7 2.55 15.87 5.73
C PHE A 7 3.33 14.90 6.62
N ILE A 8 3.02 14.87 7.91
CA ILE A 8 3.68 13.97 8.87
C ILE A 8 3.35 12.51 8.53
N GLY A 9 2.08 12.18 8.31
CA GLY A 9 1.67 10.83 7.91
C GLY A 9 2.35 10.36 6.63
N GLY A 10 2.39 11.22 5.60
CA GLY A 10 3.03 10.94 4.32
C GLY A 10 4.55 10.74 4.46
N GLY A 11 5.20 11.55 5.28
CA GLY A 11 6.62 11.40 5.61
C GLY A 11 6.92 10.05 6.26
N PHE A 12 6.15 9.66 7.28
CA PHE A 12 6.28 8.34 7.92
C PHE A 12 6.00 7.20 6.95
N GLY A 13 4.93 7.27 6.17
CA GLY A 13 4.60 6.26 5.15
C GLY A 13 5.72 6.08 4.14
N SER A 14 6.28 7.18 3.62
CA SER A 14 7.38 7.15 2.66
C SER A 14 8.67 6.58 3.25
N LEU A 15 8.99 6.89 4.52
CA LEU A 15 10.12 6.31 5.23
C LEU A 15 9.97 4.81 5.47
N CYS A 16 8.77 4.35 5.84
CA CYS A 16 8.46 2.93 5.98
C CYS A 16 8.64 2.19 4.65
N ARG A 17 8.14 2.75 3.55
CA ARG A 17 8.34 2.19 2.20
C ARG A 17 9.81 2.12 1.81
N PHE A 18 10.57 3.17 2.07
CA PHE A 18 12.02 3.19 1.82
C PHE A 18 12.75 2.11 2.62
N GLY A 19 12.43 1.98 3.91
CA GLY A 19 13.00 0.93 4.78
C GLY A 19 12.67 -0.48 4.29
N LEU A 20 11.41 -0.71 3.88
CA LEU A 20 10.98 -1.97 3.30
C LEU A 20 11.72 -2.29 2.00
N GLY A 21 11.93 -1.29 1.14
CA GLY A 21 12.72 -1.43 -0.08
C GLY A 21 14.15 -1.88 0.19
N LYS A 22 14.80 -1.31 1.20
CA LYS A 22 16.14 -1.73 1.62
C LYS A 22 16.18 -3.15 2.18
N LEU A 23 15.20 -3.51 3.01
CA LEU A 23 15.10 -4.86 3.57
C LEU A 23 14.90 -5.90 2.47
N THR A 24 13.97 -5.68 1.56
CA THR A 24 13.69 -6.63 0.47
C THR A 24 14.86 -6.78 -0.49
N SER A 25 15.56 -5.71 -0.82
CA SER A 25 16.76 -5.77 -1.68
C SER A 25 17.92 -6.56 -1.07
N SER A 26 17.98 -6.64 0.27
CA SER A 26 19.00 -7.42 0.98
C SER A 26 18.71 -8.91 0.98
N TYR A 27 17.44 -9.31 0.90
CA TYR A 27 17.03 -10.72 0.98
C TYR A 27 16.62 -11.34 -0.36
N PHE A 28 16.16 -10.53 -1.30
CA PHE A 28 15.64 -10.99 -2.59
C PHE A 28 16.41 -10.36 -3.74
N VAL A 29 17.37 -11.10 -4.28
CA VAL A 29 18.00 -10.79 -5.56
C VAL A 29 17.09 -11.29 -6.69
N SER A 30 16.01 -10.56 -6.94
CA SER A 30 14.98 -10.96 -7.92
C SER A 30 14.59 -9.76 -8.77
N SER A 31 14.25 -10.02 -10.02
CA SER A 31 13.65 -9.04 -10.93
C SER A 31 12.25 -8.60 -10.52
N PHE A 32 11.64 -9.26 -9.53
CA PHE A 32 10.27 -8.99 -9.11
C PHE A 32 10.21 -7.87 -8.06
N ALA A 33 9.23 -6.99 -8.20
CA ALA A 33 9.02 -5.83 -7.34
C ALA A 33 8.35 -6.19 -5.98
N PHE A 34 9.00 -7.05 -5.19
CA PHE A 34 8.44 -7.51 -3.90
C PHE A 34 8.19 -6.37 -2.91
N ALA A 35 9.09 -5.38 -2.83
CA ALA A 35 8.93 -4.26 -1.93
C ALA A 35 7.66 -3.46 -2.22
N THR A 36 7.43 -3.19 -3.50
CA THR A 36 6.26 -2.42 -3.96
C THR A 36 4.97 -3.20 -3.76
N LEU A 37 4.95 -4.48 -4.10
CA LEU A 37 3.80 -5.36 -3.85
C LEU A 37 3.49 -5.39 -2.34
N PHE A 38 4.49 -5.59 -1.50
CA PHE A 38 4.30 -5.71 -0.06
C PHE A 38 3.81 -4.39 0.56
N SER A 39 4.39 -3.25 0.17
CA SER A 39 3.94 -1.94 0.66
C SER A 39 2.52 -1.61 0.22
N ASN A 40 2.13 -1.94 -1.01
CA ASN A 40 0.77 -1.75 -1.50
C ASN A 40 -0.25 -2.64 -0.76
N VAL A 41 0.08 -3.92 -0.55
CA VAL A 41 -0.77 -4.87 0.19
C VAL A 41 -0.93 -4.48 1.65
N VAL A 42 0.17 -4.16 2.36
CA VAL A 42 0.13 -3.76 3.77
C VAL A 42 -0.58 -2.42 3.94
N SER A 43 -0.32 -1.45 3.06
CA SER A 43 -1.04 -0.16 3.08
C SER A 43 -2.54 -0.36 2.87
N THR A 44 -2.94 -1.22 1.93
CA THR A 44 -4.34 -1.56 1.67
C THR A 44 -4.98 -2.26 2.87
N LEU A 45 -4.26 -3.15 3.55
CA LEU A 45 -4.72 -3.81 4.76
C LEU A 45 -5.01 -2.78 5.87
N ILE A 46 -4.06 -1.88 6.13
CA ILE A 46 -4.22 -0.82 7.13
C ILE A 46 -5.42 0.07 6.79
N LEU A 47 -5.54 0.47 5.52
CA LEU A 47 -6.64 1.28 5.03
C LEU A 47 -8.00 0.59 5.22
N ALA A 48 -8.11 -0.69 4.85
CA ALA A 48 -9.33 -1.47 4.95
C ALA A 48 -9.76 -1.68 6.41
N LEU A 49 -8.82 -2.04 7.27
CA LEU A 49 -9.08 -2.19 8.72
C LEU A 49 -9.53 -0.87 9.33
N PHE A 50 -8.92 0.24 8.95
CA PHE A 50 -9.32 1.54 9.45
C PHE A 50 -10.74 1.92 9.00
N ILE A 51 -11.02 1.83 7.69
CA ILE A 51 -12.32 2.26 7.13
C ILE A 51 -13.46 1.35 7.59
N TYR A 52 -13.27 0.04 7.51
CA TYR A 52 -14.35 -0.93 7.75
C TYR A 52 -14.34 -1.53 9.15
N GLY A 53 -13.21 -1.52 9.85
CA GLY A 53 -13.10 -2.15 11.16
C GLY A 53 -13.23 -1.18 12.33
N PHE A 54 -12.69 0.02 12.23
CA PHE A 54 -12.47 0.89 13.38
C PHE A 54 -13.10 2.28 13.26
N GLN A 55 -13.43 2.78 12.06
CA GLN A 55 -13.84 4.15 11.87
C GLN A 55 -15.02 4.54 12.76
N ASP A 56 -16.06 3.71 12.83
CA ASP A 56 -17.27 3.99 13.60
C ASP A 56 -17.11 3.69 15.10
N LYS A 57 -16.18 2.81 15.46
CA LYS A 57 -15.95 2.36 16.84
C LYS A 57 -15.02 3.29 17.64
N MET A 58 -14.09 3.96 16.97
CA MET A 58 -13.05 4.76 17.64
C MET A 58 -13.38 6.24 17.78
N GLY A 59 -14.44 6.74 17.15
CA GLY A 59 -14.80 8.17 17.22
C GLY A 59 -13.65 9.10 16.82
N LEU A 60 -12.75 8.64 15.96
CA LEU A 60 -11.56 9.39 15.57
C LEU A 60 -11.95 10.65 14.81
N ASN A 61 -11.32 11.77 15.19
CA ASN A 61 -11.53 13.04 14.50
C ASN A 61 -10.94 13.02 13.09
N ASP A 62 -11.32 13.98 12.27
CA ASP A 62 -10.91 14.07 10.87
C ASP A 62 -9.39 14.18 10.69
N VAL A 63 -8.67 14.72 11.67
CA VAL A 63 -7.21 14.86 11.64
C VAL A 63 -6.53 13.50 11.64
N TRP A 64 -6.99 12.55 12.44
CA TRP A 64 -6.46 11.18 12.45
C TRP A 64 -6.77 10.41 11.17
N LYS A 65 -7.95 10.62 10.60
CA LYS A 65 -8.31 10.06 9.29
C LYS A 65 -7.37 10.57 8.20
N LEU A 66 -7.11 11.88 8.18
CA LEU A 66 -6.20 12.49 7.21
C LEU A 66 -4.75 12.04 7.42
N PHE A 67 -4.31 11.93 8.67
CA PHE A 67 -2.97 11.41 8.99
C PHE A 67 -2.79 9.97 8.47
N LEU A 68 -3.72 9.08 8.78
CA LEU A 68 -3.57 7.67 8.49
C LEU A 68 -3.90 7.34 7.03
N VAL A 69 -5.07 7.76 6.54
CA VAL A 69 -5.57 7.37 5.22
C VAL A 69 -4.84 8.14 4.12
N THR A 70 -4.91 9.46 4.15
CA THR A 70 -4.32 10.31 3.11
C THR A 70 -2.80 10.41 3.26
N GLY A 71 -2.32 10.59 4.48
CA GLY A 71 -0.90 10.71 4.77
C GLY A 71 -0.18 9.36 4.71
N PHE A 72 -0.31 8.56 5.76
CA PHE A 72 0.49 7.33 5.92
C PHE A 72 0.25 6.32 4.80
N CYS A 73 -0.99 5.91 4.56
CA CYS A 73 -1.30 4.94 3.50
C CYS A 73 -0.95 5.49 2.12
N GLY A 74 -1.21 6.77 1.86
CA GLY A 74 -0.83 7.42 0.60
C GLY A 74 0.68 7.53 0.38
N GLY A 75 1.47 7.74 1.44
CA GLY A 75 2.94 7.76 1.38
C GLY A 75 3.57 6.37 1.34
N PHE A 76 2.94 5.39 1.99
CA PHE A 76 3.45 4.02 2.08
C PHE A 76 3.17 3.21 0.80
N SER A 77 1.95 3.27 0.24
CA SER A 77 1.63 2.70 -1.07
C SER A 77 2.19 3.55 -2.21
N THR A 78 2.35 2.96 -3.39
CA THR A 78 2.86 3.71 -4.54
C THR A 78 2.41 3.11 -5.87
N PHE A 79 1.70 3.91 -6.66
CA PHE A 79 1.35 3.58 -8.03
C PHE A 79 2.47 3.94 -9.02
N SER A 80 3.15 5.05 -8.81
CA SER A 80 4.23 5.51 -9.70
C SER A 80 5.42 4.54 -9.73
N THR A 81 5.87 4.06 -8.57
CA THR A 81 6.94 3.06 -8.49
C THR A 81 6.50 1.73 -9.10
N PHE A 82 5.27 1.29 -8.80
CA PHE A 82 4.68 0.10 -9.43
C PHE A 82 4.67 0.18 -10.96
N SER A 83 4.26 1.34 -11.50
CA SER A 83 4.22 1.57 -12.95
C SER A 83 5.62 1.56 -13.57
N LEU A 84 6.58 2.22 -12.92
CA LEU A 84 7.98 2.24 -13.37
C LEU A 84 8.60 0.84 -13.36
N GLU A 85 8.48 0.10 -12.28
CA GLU A 85 9.00 -1.27 -12.16
C GLU A 85 8.39 -2.22 -13.19
N THR A 86 7.07 -2.12 -13.42
CA THR A 86 6.38 -2.90 -14.45
C THR A 86 6.89 -2.54 -15.84
N PHE A 87 7.09 -1.26 -16.14
CA PHE A 87 7.66 -0.81 -17.41
C PHE A 87 9.09 -1.31 -17.61
N GLU A 88 9.94 -1.26 -16.58
CA GLU A 88 11.31 -1.78 -16.65
C GLU A 88 11.35 -3.30 -16.90
N MET A 89 10.43 -4.05 -16.30
CA MET A 89 10.26 -5.49 -16.60
C MET A 89 9.92 -5.72 -18.08
N LEU A 90 8.97 -4.95 -18.64
CA LEU A 90 8.60 -5.03 -20.06
C LEU A 90 9.77 -4.66 -20.98
N LYS A 91 10.47 -3.58 -20.67
CA LYS A 91 11.65 -3.12 -21.42
C LYS A 91 12.78 -4.16 -21.44
N ASN A 92 12.94 -4.90 -20.36
CA ASN A 92 13.93 -5.98 -20.25
C ASN A 92 13.45 -7.33 -20.84
N GLY A 93 12.30 -7.36 -21.53
CA GLY A 93 11.75 -8.57 -22.13
C GLY A 93 11.10 -9.54 -21.13
N GLN A 94 10.91 -9.14 -19.88
CA GLN A 94 10.31 -9.94 -18.81
C GLN A 94 8.77 -9.80 -18.77
N THR A 95 8.12 -9.97 -19.92
CA THR A 95 6.68 -9.72 -20.10
C THR A 95 5.81 -10.51 -19.12
N THR A 96 6.13 -11.80 -18.92
CA THR A 96 5.38 -12.67 -17.99
C THR A 96 5.44 -12.13 -16.56
N ILE A 97 6.63 -11.72 -16.11
CA ILE A 97 6.83 -11.18 -14.76
C ILE A 97 6.08 -9.84 -14.60
N ALA A 98 6.10 -9.00 -15.63
CA ALA A 98 5.36 -7.74 -15.64
C ALA A 98 3.83 -7.97 -15.50
N ILE A 99 3.28 -8.93 -16.27
CA ILE A 99 1.86 -9.29 -16.19
C ILE A 99 1.51 -9.82 -14.78
N VAL A 100 2.33 -10.72 -14.25
CA VAL A 100 2.15 -11.26 -12.88
C VAL A 100 2.21 -10.14 -11.84
N ASN A 101 3.14 -9.19 -11.96
CA ASN A 101 3.23 -8.03 -11.07
C ASN A 101 1.94 -7.20 -11.07
N VAL A 102 1.38 -6.91 -12.25
CA VAL A 102 0.11 -6.18 -12.37
C VAL A 102 -1.04 -6.94 -11.73
N ILE A 103 -1.19 -8.22 -12.05
CA ILE A 103 -2.26 -9.06 -11.54
C ILE A 103 -2.17 -9.14 -10.01
N LEU A 104 -1.00 -9.45 -9.45
CA LEU A 104 -0.83 -9.60 -8.00
C LEU A 104 -1.11 -8.30 -7.25
N ASN A 105 -0.60 -7.14 -7.73
CA ASN A 105 -0.85 -5.86 -7.07
C ASN A 105 -2.34 -5.52 -7.04
N ILE A 106 -3.03 -5.64 -8.16
CA ILE A 106 -4.45 -5.28 -8.26
C ILE A 106 -5.32 -6.27 -7.48
N PHE A 107 -5.19 -7.56 -7.77
CA PHE A 107 -6.08 -8.56 -7.17
C PHE A 107 -5.84 -8.77 -5.68
N ALA A 108 -4.60 -8.74 -5.20
CA ALA A 108 -4.32 -8.85 -3.77
C ALA A 108 -4.93 -7.69 -2.98
N CYS A 109 -4.77 -6.45 -3.46
CA CYS A 109 -5.34 -5.27 -2.81
C CYS A 109 -6.87 -5.28 -2.83
N LEU A 110 -7.49 -5.58 -3.97
CA LEU A 110 -8.95 -5.66 -4.09
C LEU A 110 -9.53 -6.81 -3.26
N PHE A 111 -8.88 -7.96 -3.24
CA PHE A 111 -9.30 -9.12 -2.45
C PHE A 111 -9.28 -8.81 -0.95
N LEU A 112 -8.23 -8.14 -0.46
CA LEU A 112 -8.16 -7.68 0.93
C LEU A 112 -9.29 -6.72 1.30
N LEU A 113 -9.52 -5.70 0.47
CA LEU A 113 -10.60 -4.74 0.68
C LEU A 113 -11.96 -5.44 0.75
N PHE A 114 -12.23 -6.32 -0.20
CA PHE A 114 -13.49 -7.05 -0.25
C PHE A 114 -13.68 -7.99 0.95
N THR A 115 -12.61 -8.68 1.36
CA THR A 115 -12.66 -9.61 2.49
C THR A 115 -12.96 -8.87 3.80
N ILE A 116 -12.24 -7.78 4.07
CA ILE A 116 -12.44 -7.00 5.30
C ILE A 116 -13.80 -6.33 5.30
N TYR A 117 -14.24 -5.80 4.15
CA TYR A 117 -15.59 -5.26 4.00
C TYR A 117 -16.66 -6.31 4.34
N LYS A 118 -16.54 -7.53 3.81
CA LYS A 118 -17.49 -8.62 4.09
C LYS A 118 -17.50 -9.00 5.58
N ILE A 119 -16.34 -9.10 6.20
CA ILE A 119 -16.23 -9.39 7.64
C ILE A 119 -16.90 -8.29 8.47
N SER A 120 -16.70 -7.03 8.09
CA SER A 120 -17.32 -5.88 8.77
C SER A 120 -18.85 -5.87 8.67
N GLN A 121 -19.41 -6.36 7.57
CA GLN A 121 -20.88 -6.44 7.39
C GLN A 121 -21.53 -7.59 8.16
N SER A 122 -20.76 -8.58 8.59
CA SER A 122 -21.26 -9.75 9.33
C SER A 122 -21.19 -9.59 10.86
N ASN A 123 -20.65 -8.50 11.37
CA ASN A 123 -20.59 -8.13 12.78
C ASN A 123 -21.49 -6.94 13.11
#